data_6ea0e6482ffcc778ced16f1dac724488
#
_entry.id   6ea0e6482ffcc778ced16f1dac724488
#
_cell.length_a   1.000
_cell.length_b   1.000
_cell.length_c   1.000
_cell.angle_alpha   90.00
_cell.angle_beta   90.00
_cell.angle_gamma   90.00
#
_symmetry.space_group_name_H-M   'P 1'
#
loop_
_entity.id
_entity.type
_entity.pdbx_description
1 polymer ?
#
loop_
_entity_poly.entity_id
_entity_poly.type
_entity_poly.pdbx_seq_one_letter_code
_entity_poly.pdbx_strand_id
1 'polypeptide(L)'
;MKKYMLLIAFVAFASSHAQTNALPTATAPDERIEMLEQIGNIYFSDGDLENALDTFQRILAIDPSHKGARSLIGLIYFNTERYKLAIENMAALVEDYPEDYQTLNNLAWVYATSKDGAHRDARKAVDLAQRALVLSPYDHHVWSTLSEAYYVAGEYERANRAILHLVALATTKGAKMTEKMVQTYNDQIQKCRRAIEAEKLLRELQ
;
A
#
# COMPACT_ATOMS: atom_id res chain seq x y z
N MET A 1 -20.78 -11.10 13.21
CA MET A 1 -20.82 -12.32 12.36
C MET A 1 -21.88 -12.14 11.29
N LYS A 2 -21.53 -11.78 10.08
CA LYS A 2 -22.41 -11.83 8.89
C LYS A 2 -21.59 -12.44 7.74
N LYS A 3 -21.95 -13.67 7.41
CA LYS A 3 -21.41 -14.45 6.28
C LYS A 3 -21.90 -13.82 4.98
N TYR A 4 -21.02 -13.39 4.11
CA TYR A 4 -21.37 -13.14 2.71
C TYR A 4 -21.07 -14.41 1.91
N MET A 5 -22.16 -15.05 1.48
CA MET A 5 -22.15 -16.21 0.61
C MET A 5 -22.04 -15.69 -0.83
N LEU A 6 -20.88 -15.89 -1.46
CA LEU A 6 -20.70 -15.60 -2.88
C LEU A 6 -21.08 -16.86 -3.68
N LEU A 7 -22.15 -16.74 -4.45
CA LEU A 7 -22.64 -17.79 -5.34
C LEU A 7 -21.73 -17.83 -6.58
N ILE A 8 -20.93 -18.90 -6.74
CA ILE A 8 -20.19 -19.15 -7.98
C ILE A 8 -21.05 -20.04 -8.85
N ALA A 9 -21.52 -19.49 -9.97
CA ALA A 9 -22.23 -20.24 -11.01
C ALA A 9 -21.23 -21.11 -11.79
N PHE A 10 -21.36 -22.41 -11.69
CA PHE A 10 -20.67 -23.38 -12.54
C PHE A 10 -21.36 -23.42 -13.91
N VAL A 11 -20.68 -22.97 -14.95
CA VAL A 11 -21.06 -23.27 -16.32
C VAL A 11 -20.28 -24.50 -16.78
N ALA A 12 -20.94 -25.62 -16.85
CA ALA A 12 -20.40 -26.85 -17.42
C ALA A 12 -20.42 -26.76 -18.95
N PHE A 13 -19.24 -26.68 -19.57
CA PHE A 13 -19.10 -26.90 -21.00
C PHE A 13 -18.55 -28.32 -21.21
N ALA A 14 -19.40 -29.23 -21.63
CA ALA A 14 -19.00 -30.57 -22.05
C ALA A 14 -18.48 -30.47 -23.49
N SER A 15 -17.19 -30.73 -23.69
CA SER A 15 -16.63 -31.04 -24.99
C SER A 15 -15.77 -32.31 -24.85
N SER A 16 -16.26 -33.38 -25.45
CA SER A 16 -15.57 -34.66 -25.57
C SER A 16 -14.37 -34.51 -26.51
N HIS A 17 -13.15 -34.66 -25.98
CA HIS A 17 -11.97 -35.01 -26.77
C HIS A 17 -11.12 -36.03 -26.01
N ALA A 18 -10.62 -36.98 -26.74
CA ALA A 18 -9.90 -38.16 -26.28
C ALA A 18 -8.82 -37.87 -25.23
N GLN A 19 -8.90 -38.57 -24.09
CA GLN A 19 -7.86 -38.63 -23.09
C GLN A 19 -6.64 -39.38 -23.66
N THR A 20 -5.61 -38.61 -24.04
CA THR A 20 -4.24 -39.12 -23.99
C THR A 20 -3.78 -38.97 -22.55
N ASN A 21 -3.46 -40.10 -21.89
CA ASN A 21 -2.80 -40.14 -20.57
C ASN A 21 -1.38 -39.63 -20.69
N ALA A 22 -1.20 -38.34 -20.92
CA ALA A 22 0.04 -37.66 -20.65
C ALA A 22 0.02 -37.23 -19.16
N LEU A 23 1.03 -37.65 -18.40
CA LEU A 23 1.32 -37.08 -17.07
C LEU A 23 1.27 -35.57 -17.18
N PRO A 24 0.67 -34.85 -16.18
CA PRO A 24 0.60 -33.41 -16.27
C PRO A 24 2.02 -32.87 -16.50
N THR A 25 2.24 -32.29 -17.68
CA THR A 25 3.44 -31.52 -18.00
C THR A 25 3.58 -30.49 -16.90
N ALA A 26 4.78 -30.40 -16.30
CA ALA A 26 5.07 -29.38 -15.28
C ALA A 26 4.54 -28.04 -15.82
N THR A 27 3.64 -27.40 -15.09
CA THR A 27 3.09 -26.09 -15.46
C THR A 27 4.24 -25.13 -15.75
N ALA A 28 4.11 -24.38 -16.86
CA ALA A 28 5.14 -23.43 -17.25
C ALA A 28 5.46 -22.46 -16.07
N PRO A 29 6.68 -21.95 -15.95
CA PRO A 29 7.03 -21.01 -14.86
C PRO A 29 6.03 -19.87 -14.71
N ASP A 30 5.57 -19.31 -15.83
CA ASP A 30 4.60 -18.20 -15.84
C ASP A 30 3.23 -18.60 -15.27
N GLU A 31 2.71 -19.77 -15.65
CA GLU A 31 1.45 -20.30 -15.10
C GLU A 31 1.55 -20.58 -13.60
N ARG A 32 2.73 -20.99 -13.13
CA ARG A 32 2.98 -21.20 -11.70
C ARG A 32 3.03 -19.88 -10.95
N ILE A 33 3.63 -18.83 -11.53
CA ILE A 33 3.66 -17.47 -10.95
C ILE A 33 2.23 -16.96 -10.84
N GLU A 34 1.42 -17.00 -11.91
CA GLU A 34 0.03 -16.54 -11.89
C GLU A 34 -0.79 -17.25 -10.80
N MET A 35 -0.64 -18.57 -10.67
CA MET A 35 -1.34 -19.34 -9.63
C MET A 35 -0.89 -18.92 -8.23
N LEU A 36 0.41 -18.73 -8.01
CA LEU A 36 0.95 -18.28 -6.73
C LEU A 36 0.53 -16.84 -6.41
N GLU A 37 0.44 -15.94 -7.40
CA GLU A 37 -0.09 -14.59 -7.20
C GLU A 37 -1.54 -14.62 -6.72
N GLN A 38 -2.40 -15.43 -7.36
CA GLN A 38 -3.79 -15.56 -6.94
C GLN A 38 -3.89 -16.07 -5.50
N ILE A 39 -3.15 -17.12 -5.15
CA ILE A 39 -3.13 -17.70 -3.80
C ILE A 39 -2.59 -16.70 -2.79
N GLY A 40 -1.45 -16.04 -3.08
CA GLY A 40 -0.83 -15.05 -2.21
C GLY A 40 -1.74 -13.84 -1.96
N ASN A 41 -2.45 -13.37 -2.99
CA ASN A 41 -3.42 -12.28 -2.87
C ASN A 41 -4.64 -12.67 -2.01
N ILE A 42 -5.10 -13.92 -2.07
CA ILE A 42 -6.16 -14.42 -1.19
C ILE A 42 -5.67 -14.39 0.27
N TYR A 43 -4.52 -14.99 0.56
CA TYR A 43 -3.96 -14.96 1.91
C TYR A 43 -3.76 -13.52 2.43
N PHE A 44 -3.24 -12.63 1.58
CA PHE A 44 -3.03 -11.24 1.95
C PHE A 44 -4.35 -10.51 2.27
N SER A 45 -5.40 -10.74 1.46
CA SER A 45 -6.72 -10.14 1.68
C SER A 45 -7.44 -10.67 2.92
N ASP A 46 -7.20 -11.94 3.26
CA ASP A 46 -7.75 -12.59 4.45
C ASP A 46 -6.95 -12.22 5.73
N GLY A 47 -5.83 -11.50 5.58
CA GLY A 47 -4.96 -11.12 6.68
C GLY A 47 -4.01 -12.22 7.16
N ASP A 48 -3.93 -13.34 6.45
CA ASP A 48 -2.98 -14.43 6.70
C ASP A 48 -1.61 -14.07 6.11
N LEU A 49 -0.95 -13.12 6.78
CA LEU A 49 0.26 -12.49 6.25
C LEU A 49 1.47 -13.43 6.20
N GLU A 50 1.53 -14.47 7.04
CA GLU A 50 2.63 -15.43 7.00
C GLU A 50 2.52 -16.38 5.79
N ASN A 51 1.33 -16.90 5.50
CA ASN A 51 1.11 -17.71 4.29
C ASN A 51 1.22 -16.87 3.01
N ALA A 52 0.79 -15.60 3.03
CA ALA A 52 1.02 -14.66 1.94
C ALA A 52 2.51 -14.47 1.69
N LEU A 53 3.32 -14.23 2.75
CA LEU A 53 4.76 -14.06 2.66
C LEU A 53 5.45 -15.28 2.03
N ASP A 54 5.16 -16.49 2.53
CA ASP A 54 5.69 -17.73 1.96
C ASP A 54 5.36 -17.84 0.47
N THR A 55 4.10 -17.56 0.13
CA THR A 55 3.63 -17.67 -1.26
C THR A 55 4.35 -16.70 -2.18
N PHE A 56 4.53 -15.42 -1.78
CA PHE A 56 5.27 -14.45 -2.58
C PHE A 56 6.77 -14.76 -2.63
N GLN A 57 7.36 -15.31 -1.58
CA GLN A 57 8.76 -15.79 -1.62
C GLN A 57 8.95 -16.93 -2.62
N ARG A 58 7.96 -17.82 -2.78
CA ARG A 58 7.99 -18.88 -3.81
C ARG A 58 7.93 -18.29 -5.22
N ILE A 59 7.24 -17.16 -5.44
CA ILE A 59 7.30 -16.43 -6.71
C ILE A 59 8.74 -15.94 -6.93
N LEU A 60 9.37 -15.32 -5.93
CA LEU A 60 10.74 -14.83 -6.05
C LEU A 60 11.78 -15.94 -6.23
N ALA A 61 11.48 -17.17 -5.83
CA ALA A 61 12.31 -18.32 -6.13
C ALA A 61 12.24 -18.74 -7.62
N ILE A 62 11.17 -18.36 -8.33
CA ILE A 62 11.00 -18.58 -9.77
C ILE A 62 11.52 -17.36 -10.56
N ASP A 63 11.07 -16.16 -10.18
CA ASP A 63 11.49 -14.89 -10.75
C ASP A 63 11.92 -13.91 -9.63
N PRO A 64 13.23 -13.81 -9.33
CA PRO A 64 13.74 -12.90 -8.30
C PRO A 64 13.46 -11.42 -8.57
N SER A 65 13.18 -11.04 -9.82
CA SER A 65 12.89 -9.66 -10.24
C SER A 65 11.41 -9.31 -10.18
N HIS A 66 10.52 -10.24 -9.82
CA HIS A 66 9.08 -10.08 -9.85
C HIS A 66 8.60 -8.92 -8.97
N LYS A 67 8.35 -7.77 -9.59
CA LYS A 67 8.03 -6.51 -8.92
C LYS A 67 6.84 -6.62 -7.97
N GLY A 68 5.74 -7.28 -8.43
CA GLY A 68 4.51 -7.44 -7.64
C GLY A 68 4.76 -8.17 -6.33
N ALA A 69 5.47 -9.31 -6.39
CA ALA A 69 5.80 -10.10 -5.20
C ALA A 69 6.71 -9.33 -4.24
N ARG A 70 7.75 -8.65 -4.75
CA ARG A 70 8.63 -7.80 -3.93
C ARG A 70 7.85 -6.67 -3.24
N SER A 71 6.92 -6.02 -3.93
CA SER A 71 6.08 -4.95 -3.37
C SER A 71 5.19 -5.45 -2.25
N LEU A 72 4.52 -6.60 -2.45
CA LEU A 72 3.63 -7.19 -1.44
C LEU A 72 4.40 -7.71 -0.23
N ILE A 73 5.58 -8.30 -0.42
CA ILE A 73 6.49 -8.66 0.68
C ILE A 73 6.86 -7.45 1.53
N GLY A 74 7.18 -6.31 0.90
CA GLY A 74 7.46 -5.08 1.61
C GLY A 74 6.28 -4.60 2.46
N LEU A 75 5.04 -4.67 1.93
CA LEU A 75 3.82 -4.36 2.67
C LEU A 75 3.55 -5.34 3.82
N ILE A 76 3.81 -6.64 3.61
CA ILE A 76 3.69 -7.66 4.66
C ILE A 76 4.69 -7.35 5.80
N TYR A 77 5.94 -7.05 5.48
CA TYR A 77 6.93 -6.66 6.50
C TYR A 77 6.48 -5.43 7.28
N PHE A 78 5.92 -4.42 6.63
CA PHE A 78 5.38 -3.25 7.32
C PHE A 78 4.20 -3.62 8.23
N ASN A 79 3.22 -4.39 7.73
CA ASN A 79 2.03 -4.79 8.50
C ASN A 79 2.36 -5.72 9.69
N THR A 80 3.46 -6.46 9.60
CA THR A 80 3.98 -7.31 10.68
C THR A 80 5.03 -6.62 11.55
N GLU A 81 5.14 -5.28 11.44
CA GLU A 81 6.06 -4.43 12.21
C GLU A 81 7.56 -4.75 12.02
N ARG A 82 7.91 -5.47 10.95
CA ARG A 82 9.29 -5.76 10.53
C ARG A 82 9.84 -4.56 9.74
N TYR A 83 9.84 -3.36 10.32
CA TYR A 83 10.09 -2.09 9.60
C TYR A 83 11.43 -2.04 8.90
N LYS A 84 12.50 -2.57 9.50
CA LYS A 84 13.81 -2.63 8.85
C LYS A 84 13.74 -3.38 7.51
N LEU A 85 13.14 -4.57 7.50
CA LEU A 85 12.97 -5.37 6.29
C LEU A 85 12.06 -4.70 5.27
N ALA A 86 11.00 -4.03 5.72
CA ALA A 86 10.13 -3.25 4.85
C ALA A 86 10.89 -2.13 4.14
N ILE A 87 11.69 -1.35 4.88
CA ILE A 87 12.51 -0.26 4.34
C ILE A 87 13.55 -0.80 3.35
N GLU A 88 14.30 -1.83 3.73
CA GLU A 88 15.34 -2.42 2.86
C GLU A 88 14.74 -2.94 1.55
N ASN A 89 13.62 -3.67 1.62
CA ASN A 89 12.95 -4.20 0.44
C ASN A 89 12.40 -3.08 -0.46
N MET A 90 11.68 -2.10 0.11
CA MET A 90 11.07 -1.01 -0.66
C MET A 90 12.11 -0.03 -1.19
N ALA A 91 13.22 0.22 -0.46
CA ALA A 91 14.31 1.06 -0.96
C ALA A 91 14.98 0.43 -2.19
N ALA A 92 15.26 -0.87 -2.18
CA ALA A 92 15.76 -1.58 -3.35
C ALA A 92 14.77 -1.52 -4.53
N LEU A 93 13.46 -1.58 -4.28
CA LEU A 93 12.45 -1.40 -5.33
C LEU A 93 12.46 0.04 -5.91
N VAL A 94 12.67 1.06 -5.08
CA VAL A 94 12.77 2.46 -5.54
C VAL A 94 14.03 2.65 -6.40
N GLU A 95 15.13 1.96 -6.09
CA GLU A 95 16.34 1.98 -6.92
C GLU A 95 16.10 1.32 -8.30
N ASP A 96 15.43 0.17 -8.32
CA ASP A 96 15.12 -0.56 -9.56
C ASP A 96 14.03 0.13 -10.40
N TYR A 97 13.05 0.79 -9.74
CA TYR A 97 11.87 1.40 -10.35
C TYR A 97 11.65 2.85 -9.85
N PRO A 98 12.55 3.81 -10.18
CA PRO A 98 12.54 5.16 -9.59
C PRO A 98 11.33 6.02 -9.98
N GLU A 99 10.59 5.63 -11.01
CA GLU A 99 9.37 6.30 -11.49
C GLU A 99 8.08 5.53 -11.12
N ASP A 100 8.18 4.51 -10.28
CA ASP A 100 7.01 3.82 -9.78
C ASP A 100 6.43 4.54 -8.56
N TYR A 101 5.39 5.35 -8.81
CA TYR A 101 4.77 6.15 -7.75
C TYR A 101 4.23 5.32 -6.59
N GLN A 102 3.78 4.08 -6.84
CA GLN A 102 3.25 3.20 -5.80
C GLN A 102 4.36 2.78 -4.82
N THR A 103 5.51 2.39 -5.32
CA THR A 103 6.67 2.02 -4.48
C THR A 103 7.19 3.23 -3.70
N LEU A 104 7.30 4.39 -4.36
CA LEU A 104 7.67 5.65 -3.71
C LEU A 104 6.69 5.99 -2.58
N ASN A 105 5.39 5.90 -2.85
CA ASN A 105 4.33 6.16 -1.88
C ASN A 105 4.39 5.20 -0.69
N ASN A 106 4.57 3.90 -0.95
CA ASN A 106 4.64 2.88 0.10
C ASN A 106 5.84 3.09 1.01
N LEU A 107 7.02 3.38 0.45
CA LEU A 107 8.22 3.68 1.25
C LEU A 107 8.05 4.98 2.05
N ALA A 108 7.45 6.02 1.46
CA ALA A 108 7.11 7.25 2.16
C ALA A 108 6.18 6.99 3.36
N TRP A 109 5.17 6.14 3.16
CA TRP A 109 4.25 5.73 4.21
C TRP A 109 4.95 5.01 5.36
N VAL A 110 5.87 4.09 5.06
CA VAL A 110 6.67 3.39 6.07
C VAL A 110 7.47 4.38 6.90
N TYR A 111 8.19 5.32 6.27
CA TYR A 111 8.95 6.35 7.00
C TYR A 111 8.07 7.30 7.81
N ALA A 112 6.86 7.59 7.37
CA ALA A 112 5.94 8.48 8.08
C ALA A 112 5.26 7.80 9.28
N THR A 113 4.89 6.51 9.17
CA THR A 113 3.91 5.90 10.05
C THR A 113 4.42 4.70 10.86
N SER A 114 5.69 4.29 10.71
CA SER A 114 6.26 3.22 11.55
C SER A 114 6.02 3.51 13.03
N LYS A 115 5.52 2.52 13.78
CA LYS A 115 5.26 2.68 15.22
C LYS A 115 6.56 2.89 16.00
N ASP A 116 7.62 2.21 15.58
CA ASP A 116 8.95 2.41 16.14
C ASP A 116 9.57 3.70 15.55
N GLY A 117 9.84 4.67 16.43
CA GLY A 117 10.43 5.96 16.06
C GLY A 117 11.82 5.85 15.42
N ALA A 118 12.57 4.77 15.72
CA ALA A 118 13.88 4.52 15.11
C ALA A 118 13.82 4.31 13.59
N HIS A 119 12.65 3.93 13.07
CA HIS A 119 12.40 3.69 11.65
C HIS A 119 11.66 4.85 10.97
N ARG A 120 11.35 5.94 11.70
CA ARG A 120 10.74 7.14 11.12
C ARG A 120 11.80 8.06 10.55
N ASP A 121 11.51 8.59 9.37
CA ASP A 121 12.32 9.65 8.75
C ASP A 121 11.39 10.61 8.01
N ALA A 122 11.02 11.69 8.70
CA ALA A 122 10.08 12.68 8.18
C ALA A 122 10.58 13.34 6.88
N ARG A 123 11.89 13.57 6.76
CA ARG A 123 12.48 14.19 5.57
C ARG A 123 12.38 13.25 4.35
N LYS A 124 12.75 11.98 4.53
CA LYS A 124 12.61 10.99 3.46
C LYS A 124 11.14 10.75 3.10
N ALA A 125 10.26 10.70 4.09
CA ALA A 125 8.83 10.55 3.86
C ALA A 125 8.28 11.68 2.98
N VAL A 126 8.63 12.95 3.25
CA VAL A 126 8.21 14.11 2.46
C VAL A 126 8.79 14.04 1.03
N ASP A 127 10.09 13.78 0.88
CA ASP A 127 10.73 13.69 -0.44
C ASP A 127 10.08 12.63 -1.33
N LEU A 128 9.94 11.41 -0.80
CA LEU A 128 9.34 10.29 -1.54
C LEU A 128 7.87 10.54 -1.88
N ALA A 129 7.08 11.08 -0.95
CA ALA A 129 5.68 11.40 -1.19
C ALA A 129 5.52 12.52 -2.24
N GLN A 130 6.40 13.53 -2.26
CA GLN A 130 6.41 14.56 -3.28
C GLN A 130 6.78 13.99 -4.66
N ARG A 131 7.76 13.10 -4.74
CA ARG A 131 8.11 12.41 -5.98
C ARG A 131 6.94 11.57 -6.50
N ALA A 132 6.28 10.81 -5.62
CA ALA A 132 5.08 10.06 -5.96
C ALA A 132 3.96 10.96 -6.48
N LEU A 133 3.77 12.16 -5.86
CA LEU A 133 2.77 13.13 -6.27
C LEU A 133 3.02 13.70 -7.68
N VAL A 134 4.28 13.95 -8.04
CA VAL A 134 4.62 14.41 -9.40
C VAL A 134 4.21 13.38 -10.45
N LEU A 135 4.39 12.09 -10.14
CA LEU A 135 4.05 10.98 -11.04
C LEU A 135 2.55 10.67 -11.07
N SER A 136 1.85 10.85 -9.94
CA SER A 136 0.42 10.55 -9.83
C SER A 136 -0.34 11.63 -9.04
N PRO A 137 -0.57 12.83 -9.62
CA PRO A 137 -1.11 13.99 -8.91
C PRO A 137 -2.59 13.85 -8.51
N TYR A 138 -3.28 12.84 -9.04
CA TYR A 138 -4.70 12.62 -8.77
C TYR A 138 -4.98 11.37 -7.92
N ASP A 139 -3.95 10.69 -7.46
CA ASP A 139 -4.10 9.52 -6.60
C ASP A 139 -4.31 9.97 -5.13
N HIS A 140 -5.45 9.55 -4.56
CA HIS A 140 -5.83 9.93 -3.20
C HIS A 140 -4.91 9.31 -2.13
N HIS A 141 -4.33 8.14 -2.39
CA HIS A 141 -3.36 7.52 -1.47
C HIS A 141 -2.09 8.36 -1.35
N VAL A 142 -1.62 8.91 -2.48
CA VAL A 142 -0.43 9.78 -2.50
C VAL A 142 -0.66 11.05 -1.69
N TRP A 143 -1.82 11.69 -1.83
CA TRP A 143 -2.16 12.87 -1.02
C TRP A 143 -2.32 12.54 0.47
N SER A 144 -2.87 11.36 0.81
CA SER A 144 -2.95 10.90 2.19
C SER A 144 -1.57 10.69 2.81
N THR A 145 -0.68 10.01 2.08
CA THR A 145 0.71 9.79 2.50
C THR A 145 1.46 11.11 2.66
N LEU A 146 1.31 12.06 1.73
CA LEU A 146 1.94 13.37 1.81
C LEU A 146 1.44 14.16 3.02
N SER A 147 0.15 14.07 3.36
CA SER A 147 -0.39 14.69 4.57
C SER A 147 0.26 14.12 5.84
N GLU A 148 0.39 12.80 5.95
CA GLU A 148 1.09 12.19 7.09
C GLU A 148 2.57 12.54 7.12
N ALA A 149 3.26 12.54 5.98
CA ALA A 149 4.66 12.93 5.89
C ALA A 149 4.90 14.36 6.38
N TYR A 150 4.07 15.32 5.95
CA TYR A 150 4.14 16.70 6.46
C TYR A 150 3.81 16.78 7.95
N TYR A 151 2.83 15.98 8.42
CA TYR A 151 2.47 15.97 9.83
C TYR A 151 3.64 15.53 10.72
N VAL A 152 4.32 14.44 10.38
CA VAL A 152 5.48 13.97 11.16
C VAL A 152 6.71 14.84 11.00
N ALA A 153 6.78 15.66 9.94
CA ALA A 153 7.79 16.70 9.75
C ALA A 153 7.51 17.97 10.57
N GLY A 154 6.38 18.06 11.28
CA GLY A 154 5.96 19.26 12.00
C GLY A 154 5.39 20.37 11.10
N GLU A 155 5.16 20.10 9.82
CA GLU A 155 4.63 21.05 8.83
C GLU A 155 3.09 20.98 8.79
N TYR A 156 2.44 21.27 9.92
CA TYR A 156 1.02 20.97 10.14
C TYR A 156 0.07 21.69 9.18
N GLU A 157 0.36 22.94 8.78
CA GLU A 157 -0.45 23.66 7.79
C GLU A 157 -0.35 23.01 6.40
N ARG A 158 0.84 22.51 6.02
CA ARG A 158 1.00 21.77 4.75
C ARG A 158 0.29 20.44 4.79
N ALA A 159 0.36 19.72 5.92
CA ALA A 159 -0.39 18.50 6.17
C ALA A 159 -1.90 18.72 6.02
N ASN A 160 -2.43 19.78 6.67
CA ASN A 160 -3.85 20.11 6.58
C ASN A 160 -4.28 20.49 5.16
N ARG A 161 -3.45 21.24 4.41
CA ARG A 161 -3.75 21.55 3.01
C ARG A 161 -3.77 20.28 2.13
N ALA A 162 -2.85 19.36 2.34
CA ALA A 162 -2.79 18.12 1.58
C ALA A 162 -4.04 17.24 1.77
N ILE A 163 -4.49 17.06 3.02
CA ILE A 163 -5.68 16.25 3.29
C ILE A 163 -6.96 16.95 2.81
N LEU A 164 -7.07 18.27 2.90
CA LEU A 164 -8.21 19.01 2.36
C LEU A 164 -8.26 18.93 0.83
N HIS A 165 -7.11 18.97 0.16
CA HIS A 165 -7.03 18.77 -1.29
C HIS A 165 -7.48 17.37 -1.70
N LEU A 166 -7.07 16.33 -0.97
CA LEU A 166 -7.55 14.96 -1.18
C LEU A 166 -9.08 14.88 -1.11
N VAL A 167 -9.68 15.46 -0.06
CA VAL A 167 -11.14 15.45 0.12
C VAL A 167 -11.82 16.16 -1.04
N ALA A 168 -11.29 17.30 -1.49
CA ALA A 168 -11.82 18.03 -2.64
C ALA A 168 -11.72 17.20 -3.94
N LEU A 169 -10.60 16.53 -4.20
CA LEU A 169 -10.44 15.63 -5.34
C LEU A 169 -11.45 14.48 -5.33
N ALA A 170 -11.62 13.85 -4.17
CA ALA A 170 -12.55 12.73 -4.02
C ALA A 170 -14.01 13.16 -4.27
N THR A 171 -14.40 14.35 -3.80
CA THR A 171 -15.76 14.87 -4.00
C THR A 171 -16.01 15.31 -5.44
N THR A 172 -15.06 15.97 -6.10
CA THR A 172 -15.20 16.47 -7.47
C THR A 172 -15.24 15.35 -8.52
N LYS A 173 -14.50 14.26 -8.28
CA LYS A 173 -14.49 13.09 -9.18
C LYS A 173 -15.63 12.11 -8.93
N GLY A 174 -16.53 12.38 -8.00
CA GLY A 174 -17.64 11.49 -7.65
C GLY A 174 -17.19 10.14 -7.10
N ALA A 175 -15.99 10.08 -6.52
CA ALA A 175 -15.48 8.85 -5.92
C ALA A 175 -16.42 8.40 -4.80
N LYS A 176 -16.85 7.13 -4.84
CA LYS A 176 -17.62 6.54 -3.75
C LYS A 176 -16.69 6.35 -2.54
N MET A 177 -16.63 7.37 -1.69
CA MET A 177 -15.94 7.25 -0.41
C MET A 177 -16.77 6.39 0.54
N THR A 178 -16.11 5.40 1.14
CA THR A 178 -16.73 4.62 2.22
C THR A 178 -16.82 5.47 3.50
N GLU A 179 -17.76 5.16 4.40
CA GLU A 179 -17.84 5.83 5.70
C GLU A 179 -16.52 5.78 6.46
N LYS A 180 -15.80 4.65 6.38
CA LYS A 180 -14.48 4.48 6.98
C LYS A 180 -13.45 5.45 6.39
N MET A 181 -13.44 5.67 5.08
CA MET A 181 -12.54 6.64 4.44
C MET A 181 -12.85 8.06 4.90
N VAL A 182 -14.14 8.44 4.91
CA VAL A 182 -14.58 9.76 5.38
C VAL A 182 -14.15 10.00 6.82
N GLN A 183 -14.35 9.00 7.70
CA GLN A 183 -13.93 9.09 9.09
C GLN A 183 -12.40 9.25 9.19
N THR A 184 -11.63 8.45 8.48
CA THR A 184 -10.16 8.53 8.48
C THR A 184 -9.67 9.92 8.06
N TYR A 185 -10.25 10.50 7.01
CA TYR A 185 -9.84 11.83 6.55
C TYR A 185 -10.25 12.94 7.52
N ASN A 186 -11.45 12.84 8.13
CA ASN A 186 -11.88 13.76 9.17
C ASN A 186 -10.96 13.70 10.39
N ASP A 187 -10.58 12.51 10.83
CA ASP A 187 -9.66 12.33 11.96
C ASP A 187 -8.30 12.98 11.66
N GLN A 188 -7.78 12.81 10.44
CA GLN A 188 -6.54 13.44 10.01
C GLN A 188 -6.65 14.97 9.95
N ILE A 189 -7.75 15.53 9.44
CA ILE A 189 -8.00 16.97 9.44
C ILE A 189 -8.03 17.50 10.90
N GLN A 190 -8.75 16.83 11.80
CA GLN A 190 -8.81 17.25 13.20
C GLN A 190 -7.44 17.13 13.91
N LYS A 191 -6.67 16.09 13.58
CA LYS A 191 -5.30 15.91 14.07
C LYS A 191 -4.41 17.10 13.65
N CYS A 192 -4.44 17.48 12.38
CA CYS A 192 -3.70 18.64 11.87
C CYS A 192 -4.14 19.95 12.52
N ARG A 193 -5.44 20.21 12.64
CA ARG A 193 -5.98 21.42 13.24
C ARG A 193 -5.57 21.58 14.71
N ARG A 194 -5.62 20.52 15.49
CA ARG A 194 -5.17 20.53 16.89
C ARG A 194 -3.68 20.82 16.99
N ALA A 195 -2.87 20.28 16.09
CA ALA A 195 -1.43 20.53 16.08
C ALA A 195 -1.11 22.00 15.72
N ILE A 196 -1.81 22.58 14.73
CA ILE A 196 -1.68 24.00 14.35
C ILE A 196 -2.05 24.91 15.53
N GLU A 197 -3.17 24.63 16.20
CA GLU A 197 -3.60 25.42 17.35
C GLU A 197 -2.61 25.34 18.51
N ALA A 198 -2.11 24.14 18.81
CA ALA A 198 -1.08 23.94 19.84
C ALA A 198 0.21 24.71 19.51
N GLU A 199 0.65 24.68 18.26
CA GLU A 199 1.84 25.43 17.82
C GLU A 199 1.65 26.95 17.96
N LYS A 200 0.44 27.46 17.60
CA LYS A 200 0.10 28.86 17.77
C LYS A 200 0.15 29.28 19.24
N LEU A 201 -0.47 28.51 20.13
CA LEU A 201 -0.45 28.80 21.58
C LEU A 201 0.99 28.79 22.14
N LEU A 202 1.84 27.85 21.71
CA LEU A 202 3.22 27.80 22.14
C LEU A 202 4.02 29.02 21.68
N ARG A 203 3.76 29.56 20.49
CA ARG A 203 4.41 30.78 20.00
C ARG A 203 3.95 32.02 20.77
N GLU A 204 2.71 32.09 21.25
CA GLU A 204 2.19 33.18 22.05
C GLU A 204 2.79 33.22 23.48
N LEU A 205 3.35 32.08 23.95
CA LEU A 205 4.01 31.98 25.27
C LEU A 205 5.50 32.29 25.26
N GLN A 206 6.11 32.50 24.08
CA GLN A 206 7.52 32.85 23.90
C GLN A 206 7.71 34.33 23.71
#